data_b2371cfc9e3013750d03e89ce254b315
#
_entry.id   b2371cfc9e3013750d03e89ce254b315
#
_cell.length_a   1.000
_cell.length_b   1.000
_cell.length_c   1.000
_cell.angle_alpha   90.00
_cell.angle_beta   90.00
_cell.angle_gamma   90.00
#
_symmetry.space_group_name_H-M   'P 1'
#
loop_
_entity.id
_entity.type
_entity.pdbx_description
1 polymer ?
#
loop_
_entity_poly.entity_id
_entity_poly.type
_entity_poly.pdbx_seq_one_letter_code
_entity_poly.pdbx_strand_id
1 'polypeptide(L)'
;MASVPDCTLVTACYVFTSYHAKSRNVEDTLKTMEALLSVPCYLVIYCNQELESALLERRSRFAHLTKIIVQPFESLWCHSLLDTVKKNRETFWPTRDERTCAETHLITCNKADFVLQTIHSNPFQTRRFGWIDANLGQNGSKISRSYTNNLLLRILDQVDDRFHLQLLNVVDKKYKRFENKREYYLLYRWVACGCLFTTSSEIGIRILSRIKELIVSTTDLGYGHGEEMFYLEILDEFYDDIHRSYGDYQDILHNFIEPTSSFVYIYWNLVMRYYDMGYHKECIDVCKVLLKQFDRFAVELNYDLYVRLYSVYYLSMCKIDQKEAERVGDELRQHIRTNPYIAEQFHNLRYLCRMDHFLLN
;
A
#
# COMPACT_ATOMS: atom_id res chain seq x y z
N MET A 1 -1.45 -12.64 -29.11
CA MET A 1 -0.70 -11.91 -28.05
C MET A 1 -1.71 -11.52 -26.98
N ALA A 2 -1.38 -11.69 -25.73
CA ALA A 2 -2.25 -11.16 -24.65
C ALA A 2 -2.39 -9.64 -24.84
N SER A 3 -3.58 -9.10 -24.60
CA SER A 3 -3.81 -7.65 -24.64
C SER A 3 -2.97 -6.96 -23.53
N VAL A 4 -2.45 -5.78 -23.85
CA VAL A 4 -1.78 -4.97 -22.83
C VAL A 4 -2.84 -4.46 -21.84
N PRO A 5 -2.64 -4.56 -20.51
CA PRO A 5 -3.61 -4.07 -19.53
C PRO A 5 -3.94 -2.58 -19.70
N ASP A 6 -5.20 -2.20 -19.47
CA ASP A 6 -5.69 -0.81 -19.53
C ASP A 6 -5.28 -0.02 -18.26
N CYS A 7 -3.98 -0.01 -17.99
CA CYS A 7 -3.38 0.68 -16.84
C CYS A 7 -1.99 1.19 -17.22
N THR A 8 -1.73 2.48 -17.00
CA THR A 8 -0.41 3.09 -17.18
C THR A 8 0.33 3.09 -15.85
N LEU A 9 1.44 2.35 -15.78
CA LEU A 9 2.38 2.46 -14.66
C LEU A 9 3.26 3.69 -14.80
N VAL A 10 3.55 4.30 -13.66
CA VAL A 10 4.46 5.44 -13.52
C VAL A 10 5.58 5.04 -12.58
N THR A 11 6.79 5.39 -12.94
CA THR A 11 7.97 5.26 -12.08
C THR A 11 8.90 6.45 -12.26
N ALA A 12 9.82 6.62 -11.34
CA ALA A 12 10.87 7.63 -11.46
C ALA A 12 12.22 7.07 -11.02
N CYS A 13 13.26 7.53 -11.67
CA CYS A 13 14.63 7.20 -11.32
C CYS A 13 15.53 8.42 -11.53
N TYR A 14 16.30 8.73 -10.49
CA TYR A 14 17.19 9.90 -10.48
C TYR A 14 18.57 9.50 -9.95
N VAL A 15 19.59 10.02 -10.59
CA VAL A 15 20.99 9.90 -10.14
C VAL A 15 21.36 11.17 -9.40
N PHE A 16 21.81 11.04 -8.17
CA PHE A 16 22.16 12.15 -7.29
C PHE A 16 23.64 12.15 -6.88
N THR A 17 24.50 11.54 -7.67
CA THR A 17 25.95 11.49 -7.37
C THR A 17 26.62 12.87 -7.28
N SER A 18 26.07 13.86 -7.98
CA SER A 18 26.50 15.28 -7.88
C SER A 18 26.11 15.95 -6.55
N TYR A 19 25.05 15.48 -5.90
CA TYR A 19 24.56 15.99 -4.60
C TYR A 19 25.07 15.17 -3.43
N HIS A 20 25.22 13.85 -3.63
CA HIS A 20 25.59 12.93 -2.58
C HIS A 20 26.39 11.74 -3.13
N ALA A 21 27.66 11.65 -2.77
CA ALA A 21 28.60 10.67 -3.33
C ALA A 21 28.23 9.20 -3.08
N LYS A 22 27.41 8.91 -2.05
CA LYS A 22 26.92 7.55 -1.74
C LYS A 22 25.63 7.18 -2.48
N SER A 23 25.06 8.09 -3.28
CA SER A 23 23.92 7.81 -4.13
C SER A 23 24.28 6.82 -5.24
N ARG A 24 23.28 6.09 -5.74
CA ARG A 24 23.47 5.17 -6.87
C ARG A 24 23.92 5.94 -8.11
N ASN A 25 24.84 5.38 -8.85
CA ASN A 25 25.23 5.85 -10.18
C ASN A 25 24.23 5.33 -11.25
N VAL A 26 24.47 5.67 -12.52
CA VAL A 26 23.63 5.28 -13.66
C VAL A 26 23.52 3.75 -13.78
N GLU A 27 24.67 3.06 -13.74
CA GLU A 27 24.70 1.59 -13.91
C GLU A 27 23.94 0.86 -12.80
N ASP A 28 24.19 1.24 -11.54
CA ASP A 28 23.49 0.67 -10.39
C ASP A 28 21.99 0.95 -10.46
N THR A 29 21.59 2.13 -10.89
CA THR A 29 20.18 2.49 -11.05
C THR A 29 19.51 1.60 -12.10
N LEU A 30 20.10 1.47 -13.28
CA LEU A 30 19.58 0.62 -14.36
C LEU A 30 19.49 -0.85 -13.96
N LYS A 31 20.50 -1.35 -13.26
CA LYS A 31 20.52 -2.72 -12.73
C LYS A 31 19.35 -2.97 -11.76
N THR A 32 19.02 -2.00 -10.91
CA THR A 32 17.89 -2.14 -9.99
C THR A 32 16.52 -2.13 -10.69
N MET A 33 16.43 -1.51 -11.86
CA MET A 33 15.22 -1.40 -12.67
C MET A 33 14.98 -2.56 -13.63
N GLU A 34 15.95 -3.44 -13.83
CA GLU A 34 15.94 -4.46 -14.89
C GLU A 34 14.65 -5.28 -14.92
N ALA A 35 14.15 -5.68 -13.75
CA ALA A 35 12.91 -6.43 -13.63
C ALA A 35 11.71 -5.64 -14.21
N LEU A 36 11.56 -4.37 -13.82
CA LEU A 36 10.47 -3.51 -14.30
C LEU A 36 10.61 -3.19 -15.79
N LEU A 37 11.83 -2.91 -16.26
CA LEU A 37 12.09 -2.57 -17.66
C LEU A 37 11.79 -3.73 -18.63
N SER A 38 11.72 -4.98 -18.13
CA SER A 38 11.39 -6.17 -18.93
C SER A 38 9.89 -6.44 -19.08
N VAL A 39 9.02 -5.70 -18.39
CA VAL A 39 7.56 -5.94 -18.40
C VAL A 39 6.89 -5.31 -19.63
N PRO A 40 6.07 -6.03 -20.42
CA PRO A 40 5.35 -5.49 -21.57
C PRO A 40 4.06 -4.76 -21.14
N CYS A 41 4.18 -3.62 -20.46
CA CYS A 41 3.08 -2.76 -20.02
C CYS A 41 3.29 -1.32 -20.44
N TYR A 42 2.23 -0.52 -20.41
CA TYR A 42 2.34 0.94 -20.56
C TYR A 42 3.12 1.50 -19.37
N LEU A 43 4.26 2.13 -19.64
CA LEU A 43 5.19 2.63 -18.63
C LEU A 43 5.64 4.06 -18.94
N VAL A 44 5.38 4.95 -18.00
CA VAL A 44 5.93 6.31 -17.99
C VAL A 44 7.08 6.35 -17.00
N ILE A 45 8.26 6.80 -17.46
CA ILE A 45 9.48 6.87 -16.65
C ILE A 45 9.93 8.32 -16.56
N TYR A 46 9.90 8.90 -15.36
CA TYR A 46 10.50 10.19 -15.09
C TYR A 46 11.97 10.01 -14.71
N CYS A 47 12.86 10.79 -15.29
CA CYS A 47 14.30 10.67 -15.01
C CYS A 47 15.04 11.98 -15.24
N ASN A 48 16.28 12.06 -14.76
CA ASN A 48 17.23 13.09 -15.19
C ASN A 48 17.91 12.70 -16.51
N GLN A 49 18.50 13.71 -17.18
CA GLN A 49 19.05 13.58 -18.53
C GLN A 49 20.06 12.43 -18.69
N GLU A 50 20.82 12.14 -17.66
CA GLU A 50 21.88 11.12 -17.66
C GLU A 50 21.35 9.70 -17.91
N LEU A 51 20.06 9.43 -17.61
CA LEU A 51 19.45 8.11 -17.74
C LEU A 51 18.70 7.91 -19.05
N GLU A 52 18.37 8.97 -19.79
CA GLU A 52 17.44 8.91 -20.93
C GLU A 52 17.86 7.89 -21.98
N SER A 53 19.09 8.01 -22.52
CA SER A 53 19.56 7.15 -23.62
C SER A 53 19.59 5.68 -23.22
N ALA A 54 20.05 5.38 -22.02
CA ALA A 54 20.12 4.02 -21.51
C ALA A 54 18.72 3.41 -21.25
N LEU A 55 17.76 4.19 -20.79
CA LEU A 55 16.39 3.75 -20.62
C LEU A 55 15.70 3.50 -21.98
N LEU A 56 15.92 4.35 -22.98
CA LEU A 56 15.44 4.12 -24.35
C LEU A 56 15.99 2.82 -24.92
N GLU A 57 17.28 2.57 -24.76
CA GLU A 57 17.92 1.31 -25.20
C GLU A 57 17.29 0.08 -24.50
N ARG A 58 17.20 0.10 -23.17
CA ARG A 58 16.63 -1.01 -22.38
C ARG A 58 15.17 -1.28 -22.69
N ARG A 59 14.40 -0.25 -23.07
CA ARG A 59 12.98 -0.35 -23.43
C ARG A 59 12.74 -0.42 -24.94
N SER A 60 13.77 -0.50 -25.76
CA SER A 60 13.66 -0.52 -27.24
C SER A 60 12.65 -1.53 -27.76
N ARG A 61 12.61 -2.75 -27.20
CA ARG A 61 11.63 -3.80 -27.52
C ARG A 61 10.17 -3.37 -27.23
N PHE A 62 9.97 -2.46 -26.30
CA PHE A 62 8.67 -1.97 -25.85
C PHE A 62 8.52 -0.45 -26.08
N ALA A 63 9.20 0.11 -27.09
CA ALA A 63 9.20 1.54 -27.36
C ALA A 63 7.78 2.11 -27.51
N HIS A 64 6.87 1.39 -28.15
CA HIS A 64 5.47 1.77 -28.33
C HIS A 64 4.63 1.74 -27.04
N LEU A 65 5.13 1.13 -25.97
CA LEU A 65 4.51 1.04 -24.64
C LEU A 65 5.24 1.94 -23.62
N THR A 66 6.20 2.75 -24.06
CA THR A 66 7.09 3.49 -23.16
C THR A 66 7.08 4.96 -23.45
N LYS A 67 6.93 5.78 -22.42
CA LYS A 67 7.15 7.22 -22.46
C LYS A 67 8.22 7.58 -21.43
N ILE A 68 9.35 8.08 -21.90
CA ILE A 68 10.40 8.65 -21.03
C ILE A 68 10.20 10.16 -20.98
N ILE A 69 10.23 10.72 -19.78
CA ILE A 69 10.08 12.16 -19.52
C ILE A 69 11.32 12.60 -18.76
N VAL A 70 12.19 13.32 -19.47
CA VAL A 70 13.34 13.95 -18.84
C VAL A 70 12.89 15.21 -18.13
N GLN A 71 13.01 15.21 -16.82
CA GLN A 71 12.61 16.33 -15.97
C GLN A 71 13.72 16.55 -14.92
N PRO A 72 14.48 17.66 -14.98
CA PRO A 72 15.49 17.96 -13.98
C PRO A 72 14.91 18.07 -12.58
N PHE A 73 15.68 17.67 -11.56
CA PHE A 73 15.23 17.71 -10.16
C PHE A 73 14.77 19.11 -9.75
N GLU A 74 15.47 20.15 -10.22
CA GLU A 74 15.18 21.55 -9.93
C GLU A 74 13.83 22.02 -10.48
N SER A 75 13.27 21.33 -11.47
CA SER A 75 11.94 21.62 -12.05
C SER A 75 10.80 20.83 -11.42
N LEU A 76 11.11 19.92 -10.50
CA LEU A 76 10.07 19.15 -9.80
C LEU A 76 9.30 20.02 -8.82
N TRP A 77 8.02 19.71 -8.67
CA TRP A 77 7.17 20.37 -7.68
C TRP A 77 7.76 20.36 -6.27
N CYS A 78 8.31 19.22 -5.83
CA CYS A 78 8.86 19.06 -4.50
C CYS A 78 10.17 19.84 -4.27
N HIS A 79 10.84 20.32 -5.33
CA HIS A 79 12.09 21.09 -5.20
C HIS A 79 11.91 22.37 -4.38
N SER A 80 10.73 22.98 -4.43
CA SER A 80 10.39 24.16 -3.61
C SER A 80 10.49 23.89 -2.09
N LEU A 81 10.46 22.64 -1.65
CA LEU A 81 10.55 22.23 -0.26
C LEU A 81 12.00 21.91 0.19
N LEU A 82 12.98 21.96 -0.71
CA LEU A 82 14.33 21.44 -0.47
C LEU A 82 15.00 22.05 0.75
N ASP A 83 15.02 23.37 0.86
CA ASP A 83 15.70 24.06 1.95
C ASP A 83 15.01 23.79 3.29
N THR A 84 13.66 23.74 3.30
CA THR A 84 12.89 23.38 4.49
C THR A 84 13.17 21.94 4.92
N VAL A 85 13.22 21.01 3.97
CA VAL A 85 13.55 19.59 4.26
C VAL A 85 14.98 19.47 4.78
N LYS A 86 15.96 20.17 4.21
CA LYS A 86 17.34 20.17 4.72
C LYS A 86 17.40 20.64 6.17
N LYS A 87 16.73 21.75 6.48
CA LYS A 87 16.63 22.27 7.86
C LYS A 87 15.93 21.29 8.81
N ASN A 88 14.81 20.70 8.39
CA ASN A 88 14.09 19.74 9.21
C ASN A 88 14.93 18.50 9.53
N ARG A 89 15.76 18.05 8.57
CA ARG A 89 16.65 16.89 8.76
C ARG A 89 17.70 17.11 9.83
N GLU A 90 18.14 18.32 10.11
CA GLU A 90 19.12 18.62 11.16
C GLU A 90 18.58 18.24 12.55
N THR A 91 17.28 18.38 12.76
CA THR A 91 16.63 18.16 14.06
C THR A 91 15.73 16.92 14.10
N PHE A 92 15.30 16.45 12.94
CA PHE A 92 14.22 15.49 12.84
C PHE A 92 14.37 14.54 11.65
N TRP A 93 15.19 13.50 11.81
CA TRP A 93 15.41 12.53 10.75
C TRP A 93 15.27 11.08 11.23
N PRO A 94 14.28 10.32 10.75
CA PRO A 94 14.00 8.97 11.27
C PRO A 94 14.93 7.90 10.71
N THR A 95 15.56 8.13 9.55
CA THR A 95 16.44 7.16 8.93
C THR A 95 17.90 7.52 9.11
N ARG A 96 18.74 6.50 9.36
CA ARG A 96 20.20 6.60 9.40
C ARG A 96 20.85 6.05 8.14
N ASP A 97 20.06 5.80 7.08
CA ASP A 97 20.60 5.32 5.83
C ASP A 97 21.45 6.42 5.16
N GLU A 98 22.75 6.22 5.14
CA GLU A 98 23.71 7.16 4.60
C GLU A 98 23.60 7.40 3.08
N ARG A 99 22.81 6.57 2.38
CA ARG A 99 22.54 6.76 0.95
C ARG A 99 21.41 7.77 0.73
N THR A 100 20.67 8.15 1.76
CA THR A 100 19.57 9.09 1.66
C THR A 100 20.03 10.51 1.91
N CYS A 101 19.66 11.43 1.04
CA CYS A 101 19.81 12.86 1.18
C CYS A 101 18.44 13.56 1.08
N ALA A 102 18.38 14.86 1.26
CA ALA A 102 17.14 15.60 1.15
C ALA A 102 16.51 15.47 -0.25
N GLU A 103 17.33 15.46 -1.27
CA GLU A 103 16.94 15.29 -2.66
C GLU A 103 16.30 13.92 -2.90
N THR A 104 16.92 12.84 -2.41
CA THR A 104 16.36 11.48 -2.50
C THR A 104 15.01 11.39 -1.77
N HIS A 105 14.89 12.00 -0.58
CA HIS A 105 13.63 12.05 0.17
C HIS A 105 12.54 12.75 -0.65
N LEU A 106 12.86 13.88 -1.26
CA LEU A 106 11.89 14.64 -2.05
C LEU A 106 11.41 13.88 -3.29
N ILE A 107 12.26 13.07 -3.94
CA ILE A 107 11.81 12.21 -5.04
C ILE A 107 10.76 11.21 -4.58
N THR A 108 10.90 10.61 -3.39
CA THR A 108 9.88 9.70 -2.87
C THR A 108 8.56 10.45 -2.60
N CYS A 109 8.62 11.67 -2.10
CA CYS A 109 7.44 12.52 -1.93
C CYS A 109 6.83 12.99 -3.26
N ASN A 110 7.62 13.07 -4.33
CA ASN A 110 7.13 13.51 -5.65
C ASN A 110 6.33 12.44 -6.41
N LYS A 111 6.21 11.21 -5.90
CA LYS A 111 5.40 10.12 -6.51
C LYS A 111 3.99 10.59 -6.86
N ALA A 112 3.35 11.30 -5.94
CA ALA A 112 2.00 11.84 -6.18
C ALA A 112 1.96 12.77 -7.40
N ASP A 113 2.94 13.65 -7.54
CA ASP A 113 2.99 14.59 -8.65
C ASP A 113 3.30 13.91 -10.00
N PHE A 114 4.21 12.95 -10.03
CA PHE A 114 4.50 12.18 -11.24
C PHE A 114 3.27 11.46 -11.77
N VAL A 115 2.49 10.83 -10.88
CA VAL A 115 1.26 10.16 -11.29
C VAL A 115 0.21 11.16 -11.74
N LEU A 116 0.04 12.31 -11.05
CA LEU A 116 -0.88 13.37 -11.46
C LEU A 116 -0.54 13.93 -12.84
N GLN A 117 0.73 14.24 -13.12
CA GLN A 117 1.18 14.70 -14.43
C GLN A 117 0.87 13.66 -15.52
N THR A 118 1.05 12.36 -15.20
CA THR A 118 0.76 11.27 -16.13
C THR A 118 -0.75 11.12 -16.36
N ILE A 119 -1.59 11.27 -15.34
CA ILE A 119 -3.06 11.26 -15.48
C ILE A 119 -3.48 12.40 -16.42
N HIS A 120 -2.99 13.62 -16.22
CA HIS A 120 -3.34 14.77 -17.02
C HIS A 120 -2.91 14.66 -18.49
N SER A 121 -1.70 14.12 -18.73
CA SER A 121 -1.18 13.97 -20.09
C SER A 121 -1.70 12.73 -20.81
N ASN A 122 -2.03 11.69 -20.06
CA ASN A 122 -2.55 10.39 -20.48
C ASN A 122 -1.97 9.87 -21.81
N PRO A 123 -0.67 9.63 -21.91
CA PRO A 123 0.01 9.38 -23.19
C PRO A 123 -0.43 8.10 -23.89
N PHE A 124 -1.05 7.17 -23.17
CA PHE A 124 -1.51 5.87 -23.70
C PHE A 124 -3.04 5.73 -23.72
N GLN A 125 -3.78 6.78 -23.35
CA GLN A 125 -5.24 6.80 -23.30
C GLN A 125 -5.84 5.69 -22.42
N THR A 126 -5.16 5.33 -21.32
CA THR A 126 -5.63 4.35 -20.36
C THR A 126 -6.60 4.98 -19.34
N ARG A 127 -7.47 4.14 -18.76
CA ARG A 127 -8.42 4.60 -17.73
C ARG A 127 -7.83 4.57 -16.32
N ARG A 128 -6.82 3.72 -16.12
CA ARG A 128 -6.21 3.48 -14.82
C ARG A 128 -4.72 3.80 -14.85
N PHE A 129 -4.22 4.16 -13.68
CA PHE A 129 -2.85 4.57 -13.47
C PHE A 129 -2.32 3.91 -12.21
N GLY A 130 -1.01 3.78 -12.11
CA GLY A 130 -0.38 3.27 -10.89
C GLY A 130 1.03 3.77 -10.75
N TRP A 131 1.50 3.83 -9.51
CA TRP A 131 2.91 4.00 -9.19
C TRP A 131 3.56 2.64 -8.97
N ILE A 132 4.80 2.49 -9.39
CA ILE A 132 5.66 1.38 -9.04
C ILE A 132 7.07 1.87 -8.77
N ASP A 133 7.65 1.49 -7.63
CA ASP A 133 9.04 1.83 -7.34
C ASP A 133 9.97 1.17 -8.37
N ALA A 134 10.92 1.95 -8.88
CA ALA A 134 11.86 1.53 -9.90
C ALA A 134 12.69 0.28 -9.53
N ASN A 135 12.91 0.07 -8.24
CA ASN A 135 13.68 -1.04 -7.71
C ASN A 135 12.83 -2.23 -7.20
N LEU A 136 11.53 -2.20 -7.42
CA LEU A 136 10.66 -3.33 -7.09
C LEU A 136 11.03 -4.55 -7.95
N GLY A 137 11.33 -5.67 -7.32
CA GLY A 137 11.85 -6.87 -8.00
C GLY A 137 13.37 -6.92 -8.15
N GLN A 138 14.11 -5.97 -7.58
CA GLN A 138 15.58 -5.98 -7.59
C GLN A 138 16.14 -7.29 -7.03
N ASN A 139 17.11 -7.88 -7.72
CA ASN A 139 17.85 -9.05 -7.25
C ASN A 139 18.45 -8.80 -5.86
N GLY A 140 18.22 -9.76 -4.93
CA GLY A 140 18.68 -9.67 -3.55
C GLY A 140 17.76 -8.90 -2.60
N SER A 141 16.72 -8.22 -3.09
CA SER A 141 15.67 -7.67 -2.21
C SER A 141 14.74 -8.79 -1.72
N LYS A 142 14.09 -8.56 -0.58
CA LYS A 142 13.10 -9.50 -0.06
C LYS A 142 11.89 -9.62 -1.00
N ILE A 143 11.52 -8.54 -1.68
CA ILE A 143 10.40 -8.46 -2.64
C ILE A 143 10.71 -9.21 -3.94
N SER A 144 11.98 -9.34 -4.33
CA SER A 144 12.36 -10.02 -5.56
C SER A 144 11.92 -11.50 -5.61
N ARG A 145 11.71 -12.12 -4.46
CA ARG A 145 11.29 -13.53 -4.36
C ARG A 145 9.90 -13.79 -4.91
N SER A 146 9.00 -12.82 -4.79
CA SER A 146 7.62 -12.90 -5.27
C SER A 146 7.40 -12.19 -6.59
N TYR A 147 8.38 -11.42 -7.07
CA TYR A 147 8.24 -10.66 -8.31
C TYR A 147 8.30 -11.56 -9.54
N THR A 148 7.30 -11.49 -10.38
CA THR A 148 7.32 -11.98 -11.74
C THR A 148 6.59 -11.02 -12.67
N ASN A 149 7.04 -10.95 -13.94
CA ASN A 149 6.35 -10.11 -14.94
C ASN A 149 4.88 -10.50 -15.11
N ASN A 150 4.57 -11.79 -15.08
CA ASN A 150 3.20 -12.28 -15.18
C ASN A 150 2.35 -11.86 -13.99
N LEU A 151 2.90 -11.87 -12.79
CA LEU A 151 2.17 -11.43 -11.60
C LEU A 151 1.85 -9.94 -11.67
N LEU A 152 2.80 -9.12 -12.09
CA LEU A 152 2.55 -7.68 -12.30
C LEU A 152 1.48 -7.43 -13.36
N LEU A 153 1.53 -8.13 -14.51
CA LEU A 153 0.51 -8.00 -15.54
C LEU A 153 -0.88 -8.42 -15.04
N ARG A 154 -0.97 -9.49 -14.25
CA ARG A 154 -2.23 -9.92 -13.63
C ARG A 154 -2.78 -8.85 -12.66
N ILE A 155 -1.89 -8.19 -11.90
CA ILE A 155 -2.30 -7.05 -11.06
C ILE A 155 -2.94 -5.98 -11.92
N LEU A 156 -2.27 -5.56 -13.00
CA LEU A 156 -2.76 -4.49 -13.86
C LEU A 156 -4.07 -4.81 -14.57
N ASP A 157 -4.34 -6.08 -14.85
CA ASP A 157 -5.63 -6.54 -15.40
C ASP A 157 -6.78 -6.49 -14.39
N GLN A 158 -6.48 -6.60 -13.08
CA GLN A 158 -7.46 -6.74 -12.00
C GLN A 158 -7.68 -5.46 -11.19
N VAL A 159 -6.96 -4.37 -11.51
CA VAL A 159 -7.14 -3.11 -10.80
C VAL A 159 -8.57 -2.58 -10.98
N ASP A 160 -9.19 -2.19 -9.88
CA ASP A 160 -10.49 -1.52 -9.88
C ASP A 160 -10.34 0.02 -10.00
N ASP A 161 -11.43 0.76 -9.90
CA ASP A 161 -11.40 2.21 -10.08
C ASP A 161 -11.01 2.97 -8.79
N ARG A 162 -10.92 2.27 -7.65
CA ARG A 162 -10.52 2.85 -6.37
C ARG A 162 -9.01 3.06 -6.29
N PHE A 163 -8.58 3.82 -5.30
CA PHE A 163 -7.16 3.93 -4.94
C PHE A 163 -6.72 2.67 -4.20
N HIS A 164 -6.06 1.75 -4.88
CA HIS A 164 -5.62 0.48 -4.29
C HIS A 164 -4.28 0.64 -3.59
N LEU A 165 -4.26 0.41 -2.29
CA LEU A 165 -3.10 0.57 -1.43
C LEU A 165 -2.96 -0.62 -0.47
N GLN A 166 -1.74 -1.12 -0.28
CA GLN A 166 -1.48 -2.15 0.70
C GLN A 166 -1.17 -1.57 2.06
N LEU A 167 -1.89 -2.03 3.09
CA LEU A 167 -1.67 -1.69 4.48
C LEU A 167 -0.74 -2.70 5.15
N LEU A 168 0.28 -2.19 5.82
CA LEU A 168 1.31 -2.98 6.49
C LEU A 168 1.12 -3.04 8.00
N ASN A 169 0.49 -2.01 8.57
CA ASN A 169 0.40 -1.87 10.02
C ASN A 169 -0.83 -1.11 10.47
N VAL A 170 -1.24 -1.38 11.71
CA VAL A 170 -2.28 -0.63 12.40
C VAL A 170 -1.62 0.40 13.32
N VAL A 171 -1.99 1.64 13.16
CA VAL A 171 -1.47 2.77 13.94
C VAL A 171 -2.52 3.27 14.92
N ASP A 172 -2.11 3.62 16.15
CA ASP A 172 -3.01 4.10 17.18
C ASP A 172 -3.77 5.37 16.73
N LYS A 173 -5.08 5.40 16.98
CA LYS A 173 -5.96 6.55 16.68
C LYS A 173 -5.48 7.87 17.27
N LYS A 174 -4.75 7.84 18.40
CA LYS A 174 -4.19 9.04 19.00
C LYS A 174 -3.33 9.86 18.02
N TYR A 175 -2.64 9.20 17.08
CA TYR A 175 -1.76 9.88 16.11
C TYR A 175 -2.50 10.64 15.01
N LYS A 176 -3.82 10.42 14.88
CA LYS A 176 -4.67 11.21 13.97
C LYS A 176 -5.01 12.59 14.57
N ARG A 177 -4.79 12.79 15.87
CA ARG A 177 -4.98 14.08 16.53
C ARG A 177 -3.79 14.98 16.30
N PHE A 178 -4.06 16.27 16.09
CA PHE A 178 -3.03 17.26 15.80
C PHE A 178 -1.92 17.33 16.88
N GLU A 179 -2.29 17.28 18.14
CA GLU A 179 -1.35 17.34 19.28
C GLU A 179 -0.34 16.18 19.31
N ASN A 180 -0.67 15.06 18.67
CA ASN A 180 0.17 13.87 18.63
C ASN A 180 0.97 13.73 17.30
N LYS A 181 0.86 14.69 16.38
CA LYS A 181 1.58 14.63 15.10
C LYS A 181 3.08 14.58 15.27
N ARG A 182 3.62 15.34 16.23
CA ARG A 182 5.06 15.29 16.53
C ARG A 182 5.51 13.89 16.93
N GLU A 183 4.78 13.23 17.82
CA GLU A 183 5.09 11.85 18.26
C GLU A 183 4.98 10.87 17.10
N TYR A 184 3.97 11.05 16.23
CA TYR A 184 3.80 10.23 15.04
C TYR A 184 4.99 10.31 14.10
N TYR A 185 5.47 11.52 13.80
CA TYR A 185 6.57 11.75 12.86
C TYR A 185 7.97 11.62 13.46
N LEU A 186 8.10 11.41 14.78
CA LEU A 186 9.40 11.13 15.43
C LEU A 186 10.03 9.81 15.01
N LEU A 187 9.21 8.83 14.67
CA LEU A 187 9.65 7.50 14.28
C LEU A 187 9.05 7.15 12.92
N TYR A 188 9.84 6.53 12.06
CA TYR A 188 9.31 6.00 10.81
C TYR A 188 8.28 4.90 11.11
N ARG A 189 7.07 5.05 10.56
CA ARG A 189 5.96 4.10 10.74
C ARG A 189 5.47 3.65 9.38
N TRP A 190 5.71 2.39 9.07
CA TRP A 190 5.17 1.79 7.85
C TRP A 190 3.67 1.52 8.02
N VAL A 191 2.86 2.51 7.71
CA VAL A 191 1.40 2.37 7.73
C VAL A 191 0.93 1.64 6.48
N ALA A 192 1.44 2.08 5.34
CA ALA A 192 1.13 1.52 4.04
C ALA A 192 2.42 1.31 3.24
N CYS A 193 2.34 0.51 2.20
CA CYS A 193 3.44 0.31 1.28
C CYS A 193 3.33 1.28 0.10
N GLY A 194 4.22 2.26 0.06
CA GLY A 194 4.28 3.25 -1.02
C GLY A 194 4.96 2.77 -2.30
N CYS A 195 5.44 1.53 -2.36
CA CYS A 195 6.16 1.05 -3.53
C CYS A 195 5.28 0.59 -4.68
N LEU A 196 3.99 0.37 -4.45
CA LEU A 196 2.99 0.06 -5.47
C LEU A 196 1.62 0.56 -5.02
N PHE A 197 0.96 1.33 -5.89
CA PHE A 197 -0.46 1.64 -5.78
C PHE A 197 -1.07 1.81 -7.18
N THR A 198 -2.39 1.65 -7.28
CA THR A 198 -3.13 1.86 -8.53
C THR A 198 -4.38 2.69 -8.26
N THR A 199 -4.91 3.35 -9.30
CA THR A 199 -6.08 4.24 -9.17
C THR A 199 -6.73 4.51 -10.53
N SER A 200 -7.99 4.95 -10.55
CA SER A 200 -8.59 5.62 -11.71
C SER A 200 -8.12 7.08 -11.80
N SER A 201 -8.39 7.73 -12.93
CA SER A 201 -8.08 9.17 -13.10
C SER A 201 -8.78 10.03 -12.04
N GLU A 202 -10.07 9.84 -11.83
CA GLU A 202 -10.89 10.68 -10.94
C GLU A 202 -10.45 10.57 -9.49
N ILE A 203 -10.39 9.35 -8.96
CA ILE A 203 -10.00 9.07 -7.58
C ILE A 203 -8.54 9.47 -7.36
N GLY A 204 -7.67 9.17 -8.33
CA GLY A 204 -6.25 9.52 -8.28
C GLY A 204 -6.01 11.02 -8.16
N ILE A 205 -6.71 11.84 -8.94
CA ILE A 205 -6.58 13.29 -8.85
C ILE A 205 -6.93 13.79 -7.43
N ARG A 206 -8.01 13.30 -6.85
CA ARG A 206 -8.46 13.73 -5.52
C ARG A 206 -7.46 13.33 -4.43
N ILE A 207 -7.09 12.07 -4.38
CA ILE A 207 -6.23 11.51 -3.31
C ILE A 207 -4.79 12.02 -3.44
N LEU A 208 -4.21 12.00 -4.64
CA LEU A 208 -2.82 12.42 -4.85
C LEU A 208 -2.64 13.93 -4.65
N SER A 209 -3.65 14.75 -5.01
CA SER A 209 -3.63 16.18 -4.69
C SER A 209 -3.64 16.40 -3.17
N ARG A 210 -4.46 15.64 -2.45
CA ARG A 210 -4.49 15.70 -0.99
C ARG A 210 -3.17 15.27 -0.35
N ILE A 211 -2.51 14.24 -0.88
CA ILE A 211 -1.17 13.82 -0.42
C ILE A 211 -0.15 14.96 -0.62
N LYS A 212 -0.18 15.66 -1.76
CA LYS A 212 0.71 16.82 -1.98
C LYS A 212 0.49 17.93 -0.94
N GLU A 213 -0.76 18.26 -0.61
CA GLU A 213 -1.08 19.22 0.46
C GLU A 213 -0.53 18.78 1.81
N LEU A 214 -0.67 17.49 2.15
CA LEU A 214 -0.16 16.93 3.40
C LEU A 214 1.38 16.97 3.47
N ILE A 215 2.06 16.73 2.35
CA ILE A 215 3.52 16.84 2.28
C ILE A 215 3.95 18.28 2.58
N VAL A 216 3.33 19.28 1.96
CA VAL A 216 3.65 20.70 2.22
C VAL A 216 3.39 21.05 3.68
N SER A 217 2.16 20.84 4.16
CA SER A 217 1.78 21.23 5.53
C SER A 217 2.61 20.53 6.60
N THR A 218 2.97 19.28 6.41
CA THR A 218 3.81 18.51 7.35
C THR A 218 5.27 19.00 7.32
N THR A 219 5.79 19.33 6.14
CA THR A 219 7.13 19.91 5.99
C THR A 219 7.21 21.27 6.66
N ASP A 220 6.19 22.11 6.52
CA ASP A 220 6.11 23.44 7.15
C ASP A 220 6.02 23.35 8.68
N LEU A 221 5.43 22.28 9.22
CA LEU A 221 5.42 21.99 10.66
C LEU A 221 6.79 21.54 11.21
N GLY A 222 7.81 21.41 10.38
CA GLY A 222 9.16 21.00 10.78
C GLY A 222 9.39 19.49 10.73
N TYR A 223 8.44 18.72 10.18
CA TYR A 223 8.60 17.27 10.02
C TYR A 223 9.03 16.92 8.59
N GLY A 224 9.68 15.78 8.43
CA GLY A 224 10.09 15.30 7.12
C GLY A 224 10.27 13.80 7.15
N HIS A 225 9.46 13.09 6.36
CA HIS A 225 9.47 11.64 6.26
C HIS A 225 9.18 11.17 4.84
N GLY A 226 9.44 9.88 4.59
CA GLY A 226 8.99 9.25 3.37
C GLY A 226 7.47 9.32 3.22
N GLU A 227 7.00 9.23 1.99
CA GLU A 227 5.58 9.39 1.61
C GLU A 227 4.64 8.42 2.33
N GLU A 228 5.12 7.26 2.75
CA GLU A 228 4.33 6.23 3.43
C GLU A 228 3.69 6.70 4.74
N MET A 229 4.30 7.71 5.39
CA MET A 229 3.76 8.29 6.62
C MET A 229 2.49 9.11 6.38
N PHE A 230 2.36 9.73 5.20
CA PHE A 230 1.22 10.58 4.86
C PHE A 230 -0.05 9.80 4.58
N TYR A 231 0.06 8.53 4.23
CA TYR A 231 -1.11 7.69 3.95
C TYR A 231 -2.05 7.55 5.15
N LEU A 232 -1.56 7.67 6.39
CA LEU A 232 -2.42 7.61 7.57
C LEU A 232 -3.57 8.62 7.51
N GLU A 233 -3.30 9.82 7.00
CA GLU A 233 -4.30 10.91 6.94
C GLU A 233 -5.42 10.59 5.94
N ILE A 234 -5.08 10.04 4.77
CA ILE A 234 -6.06 9.78 3.71
C ILE A 234 -6.91 8.54 3.97
N LEU A 235 -6.47 7.61 4.84
CA LEU A 235 -7.16 6.34 5.05
C LEU A 235 -8.58 6.51 5.58
N ASP A 236 -8.84 7.53 6.41
CA ASP A 236 -10.18 7.82 6.91
C ASP A 236 -10.92 8.81 6.01
N GLU A 237 -10.21 9.84 5.52
CA GLU A 237 -10.78 10.89 4.67
C GLU A 237 -11.38 10.31 3.38
N PHE A 238 -10.72 9.30 2.79
CA PHE A 238 -11.14 8.63 1.56
C PHE A 238 -11.50 7.15 1.80
N TYR A 239 -12.13 6.82 2.92
CA TYR A 239 -12.34 5.44 3.34
C TYR A 239 -12.95 4.56 2.24
N ASP A 240 -14.01 5.03 1.59
CA ASP A 240 -14.77 4.27 0.61
C ASP A 240 -14.10 4.28 -0.78
N ASP A 241 -13.25 5.28 -1.07
CA ASP A 241 -12.49 5.41 -2.30
C ASP A 241 -11.18 4.57 -2.28
N ILE A 242 -10.78 4.03 -1.11
CA ILE A 242 -9.56 3.24 -0.98
C ILE A 242 -9.88 1.74 -0.93
N HIS A 243 -9.33 1.00 -1.89
CA HIS A 243 -9.25 -0.45 -1.82
C HIS A 243 -8.03 -0.86 -0.99
N ARG A 244 -8.27 -1.48 0.16
CA ARG A 244 -7.22 -1.92 1.08
C ARG A 244 -6.87 -3.36 0.83
N SER A 245 -5.63 -3.65 0.45
CA SER A 245 -5.04 -4.97 0.61
C SER A 245 -4.19 -5.01 1.86
N TYR A 246 -3.99 -6.20 2.42
CA TYR A 246 -3.28 -6.39 3.67
C TYR A 246 -2.21 -7.47 3.51
N GLY A 247 -1.12 -7.34 4.24
CA GLY A 247 -0.09 -8.36 4.23
C GLY A 247 1.29 -7.83 4.56
N ASP A 248 2.30 -8.69 4.44
CA ASP A 248 3.69 -8.33 4.65
C ASP A 248 4.28 -7.63 3.42
N TYR A 249 5.21 -6.76 3.65
CA TYR A 249 5.99 -6.06 2.63
C TYR A 249 6.67 -7.00 1.62
N GLN A 250 7.05 -8.20 2.06
CA GLN A 250 7.76 -9.16 1.19
C GLN A 250 6.91 -9.71 0.04
N ASP A 251 5.59 -9.77 0.21
CA ASP A 251 4.65 -10.35 -0.75
C ASP A 251 3.66 -9.33 -1.31
N ILE A 252 4.06 -8.06 -1.39
CA ILE A 252 3.21 -6.96 -1.82
C ILE A 252 2.45 -7.26 -3.12
N LEU A 253 3.09 -7.89 -4.10
CA LEU A 253 2.46 -8.19 -5.38
C LEU A 253 1.35 -9.25 -5.24
N HIS A 254 1.56 -10.27 -4.43
CA HIS A 254 0.52 -11.27 -4.16
C HIS A 254 -0.66 -10.67 -3.40
N ASN A 255 -0.38 -9.82 -2.42
CA ASN A 255 -1.41 -9.19 -1.62
C ASN A 255 -2.33 -8.27 -2.42
N PHE A 256 -1.87 -7.74 -3.55
CA PHE A 256 -2.69 -6.96 -4.48
C PHE A 256 -3.77 -7.78 -5.17
N ILE A 257 -3.54 -9.07 -5.42
CA ILE A 257 -4.50 -9.93 -6.12
C ILE A 257 -5.34 -10.68 -5.10
N GLU A 258 -4.68 -11.44 -4.26
CA GLU A 258 -5.31 -12.28 -3.24
C GLU A 258 -4.27 -12.71 -2.19
N PRO A 259 -4.66 -12.80 -0.92
CA PRO A 259 -3.75 -13.27 0.11
C PRO A 259 -3.33 -14.73 -0.16
N THR A 260 -2.09 -15.05 0.18
CA THR A 260 -1.58 -16.42 0.18
C THR A 260 -1.82 -17.07 1.55
N SER A 261 -1.75 -18.41 1.63
CA SER A 261 -1.96 -19.13 2.90
C SER A 261 -1.02 -18.68 4.01
N SER A 262 0.22 -18.27 3.67
CA SER A 262 1.18 -17.73 4.64
C SER A 262 0.72 -16.45 5.35
N PHE A 263 -0.30 -15.77 4.83
CA PHE A 263 -0.82 -14.52 5.39
C PHE A 263 -2.00 -14.68 6.33
N VAL A 264 -2.56 -15.87 6.49
CA VAL A 264 -3.69 -16.10 7.42
C VAL A 264 -3.40 -15.56 8.82
N TYR A 265 -2.21 -15.83 9.36
CA TYR A 265 -1.82 -15.34 10.69
C TYR A 265 -1.55 -13.84 10.71
N ILE A 266 -1.02 -13.26 9.64
CA ILE A 266 -0.82 -11.80 9.53
C ILE A 266 -2.18 -11.11 9.53
N TYR A 267 -3.13 -11.58 8.73
CA TYR A 267 -4.49 -11.05 8.71
C TYR A 267 -5.19 -11.18 10.06
N TRP A 268 -5.04 -12.34 10.74
CA TRP A 268 -5.57 -12.52 12.08
C TRP A 268 -4.99 -11.52 13.08
N ASN A 269 -3.69 -11.29 13.05
CA ASN A 269 -3.06 -10.28 13.91
C ASN A 269 -3.57 -8.87 13.59
N LEU A 270 -3.83 -8.54 12.33
CA LEU A 270 -4.44 -7.27 11.94
C LEU A 270 -5.87 -7.14 12.46
N VAL A 271 -6.69 -8.20 12.35
CA VAL A 271 -8.04 -8.25 12.93
C VAL A 271 -8.00 -7.92 14.41
N MET A 272 -7.15 -8.61 15.18
CA MET A 272 -7.05 -8.39 16.62
C MET A 272 -6.58 -6.98 16.95
N ARG A 273 -5.58 -6.45 16.26
CA ARG A 273 -5.09 -5.09 16.49
C ARG A 273 -6.13 -4.03 16.14
N TYR A 274 -6.87 -4.19 15.03
CA TYR A 274 -7.96 -3.29 14.70
C TYR A 274 -9.08 -3.35 15.75
N TYR A 275 -9.45 -4.55 16.20
CA TYR A 275 -10.44 -4.74 17.25
C TYR A 275 -10.04 -4.06 18.56
N ASP A 276 -8.83 -4.34 19.06
CA ASP A 276 -8.32 -3.82 20.33
C ASP A 276 -8.18 -2.29 20.31
N MET A 277 -7.85 -1.72 19.16
CA MET A 277 -7.75 -0.27 18.97
C MET A 277 -9.09 0.41 18.65
N GLY A 278 -10.20 -0.36 18.56
CA GLY A 278 -11.53 0.16 18.27
C GLY A 278 -11.74 0.64 16.83
N TYR A 279 -10.96 0.13 15.89
CA TYR A 279 -11.14 0.32 14.44
C TYR A 279 -12.09 -0.74 13.89
N HIS A 280 -13.36 -0.68 14.33
CA HIS A 280 -14.31 -1.76 14.07
C HIS A 280 -14.67 -1.91 12.58
N LYS A 281 -14.67 -0.81 11.80
CA LYS A 281 -14.96 -0.86 10.35
C LYS A 281 -13.86 -1.63 9.62
N GLU A 282 -12.61 -1.30 9.86
CA GLU A 282 -11.44 -1.98 9.29
C GLU A 282 -11.34 -3.43 9.78
N CYS A 283 -11.64 -3.69 11.04
CA CYS A 283 -11.70 -5.03 11.60
C CYS A 283 -12.68 -5.91 10.82
N ILE A 284 -13.89 -5.40 10.57
CA ILE A 284 -14.94 -6.07 9.78
C ILE A 284 -14.45 -6.37 8.35
N ASP A 285 -13.79 -5.41 7.70
CA ASP A 285 -13.31 -5.59 6.33
C ASP A 285 -12.26 -6.71 6.25
N VAL A 286 -11.31 -6.75 7.20
CA VAL A 286 -10.30 -7.83 7.24
C VAL A 286 -10.95 -9.18 7.58
N CYS A 287 -11.93 -9.22 8.50
CA CYS A 287 -12.68 -10.43 8.80
C CYS A 287 -13.37 -10.98 7.54
N LYS A 288 -14.04 -10.12 6.76
CA LYS A 288 -14.71 -10.52 5.52
C LYS A 288 -13.73 -11.09 4.49
N VAL A 289 -12.52 -10.52 4.38
CA VAL A 289 -11.48 -11.06 3.50
C VAL A 289 -11.08 -12.47 3.92
N LEU A 290 -10.81 -12.69 5.20
CA LEU A 290 -10.43 -14.02 5.72
C LEU A 290 -11.55 -15.05 5.59
N LEU A 291 -12.79 -14.67 5.90
CA LEU A 291 -13.94 -15.58 5.79
C LEU A 291 -14.17 -16.05 4.36
N LYS A 292 -13.97 -15.18 3.35
CA LYS A 292 -14.03 -15.57 1.94
C LYS A 292 -12.91 -16.56 1.52
N GLN A 293 -11.83 -16.60 2.27
CA GLN A 293 -10.70 -17.50 2.00
C GLN A 293 -10.78 -18.81 2.80
N PHE A 294 -11.77 -18.96 3.68
CA PHE A 294 -11.84 -20.11 4.58
C PHE A 294 -11.82 -21.45 3.84
N ASP A 295 -12.65 -21.59 2.81
CA ASP A 295 -12.71 -22.84 2.02
C ASP A 295 -11.39 -23.11 1.27
N ARG A 296 -10.71 -22.06 0.86
CA ARG A 296 -9.44 -22.14 0.12
C ARG A 296 -8.26 -22.52 1.03
N PHE A 297 -8.26 -22.03 2.26
CA PHE A 297 -7.17 -22.21 3.24
C PHE A 297 -7.66 -22.99 4.47
N ALA A 298 -8.53 -23.98 4.27
CA ALA A 298 -9.15 -24.71 5.37
C ALA A 298 -8.14 -25.44 6.29
N VAL A 299 -6.94 -25.72 5.83
CA VAL A 299 -5.86 -26.30 6.66
C VAL A 299 -5.29 -25.27 7.61
N GLU A 300 -5.05 -24.05 7.15
CA GLU A 300 -4.48 -22.93 7.92
C GLU A 300 -5.58 -22.22 8.73
N LEU A 301 -6.78 -22.08 8.16
CA LEU A 301 -7.97 -21.56 8.81
C LEU A 301 -8.73 -22.71 9.48
N ASN A 302 -8.18 -23.24 10.58
CA ASN A 302 -8.84 -24.27 11.36
C ASN A 302 -10.12 -23.74 12.03
N TYR A 303 -10.97 -24.65 12.55
CA TYR A 303 -12.26 -24.29 13.16
C TYR A 303 -12.11 -23.42 14.42
N ASP A 304 -10.99 -23.50 15.14
CA ASP A 304 -10.69 -22.60 16.25
C ASP A 304 -10.56 -21.14 15.76
N LEU A 305 -9.75 -20.92 14.73
CA LEU A 305 -9.58 -19.58 14.14
C LEU A 305 -10.88 -19.09 13.50
N TYR A 306 -11.66 -19.98 12.87
CA TYR A 306 -12.96 -19.65 12.30
C TYR A 306 -13.93 -19.10 13.35
N VAL A 307 -14.07 -19.78 14.48
CA VAL A 307 -14.95 -19.35 15.59
C VAL A 307 -14.47 -18.00 16.15
N ARG A 308 -13.17 -17.84 16.38
CA ARG A 308 -12.61 -16.56 16.86
C ARG A 308 -12.89 -15.43 15.87
N LEU A 309 -12.70 -15.67 14.59
CA LEU A 309 -12.90 -14.70 13.53
C LEU A 309 -14.36 -14.24 13.46
N TYR A 310 -15.32 -15.19 13.46
CA TYR A 310 -16.74 -14.85 13.49
C TYR A 310 -17.14 -14.11 14.76
N SER A 311 -16.58 -14.50 15.91
CA SER A 311 -16.85 -13.82 17.18
C SER A 311 -16.39 -12.36 17.15
N VAL A 312 -15.17 -12.09 16.68
CA VAL A 312 -14.65 -10.73 16.55
C VAL A 312 -15.43 -9.94 15.51
N TYR A 313 -15.80 -10.56 14.40
CA TYR A 313 -16.66 -9.97 13.36
C TYR A 313 -18.01 -9.54 13.94
N TYR A 314 -18.71 -10.43 14.64
CA TYR A 314 -19.98 -10.14 15.32
C TYR A 314 -19.83 -9.00 16.34
N LEU A 315 -18.84 -9.08 17.24
CA LEU A 315 -18.62 -8.06 18.27
C LEU A 315 -18.27 -6.69 17.68
N SER A 316 -17.52 -6.67 16.60
CA SER A 316 -17.22 -5.43 15.87
C SER A 316 -18.46 -4.86 15.20
N MET A 317 -19.29 -5.74 14.62
CA MET A 317 -20.54 -5.35 13.99
C MET A 317 -21.53 -4.75 15.00
N CYS A 318 -21.63 -5.31 16.22
CA CYS A 318 -22.42 -4.73 17.32
C CYS A 318 -22.04 -3.29 17.69
N LYS A 319 -20.83 -2.82 17.31
CA LYS A 319 -20.38 -1.44 17.55
C LYS A 319 -20.70 -0.49 16.40
N ILE A 320 -21.07 -1.01 15.24
CA ILE A 320 -21.29 -0.24 14.00
C ILE A 320 -22.77 -0.30 13.58
N ASP A 321 -23.35 -1.50 13.50
CA ASP A 321 -24.69 -1.75 12.98
C ASP A 321 -25.33 -2.94 13.69
N GLN A 322 -26.27 -2.67 14.59
CA GLN A 322 -26.93 -3.70 15.38
C GLN A 322 -27.74 -4.67 14.53
N LYS A 323 -28.40 -4.19 13.47
CA LYS A 323 -29.20 -5.03 12.57
C LYS A 323 -28.34 -6.02 11.80
N GLU A 324 -27.23 -5.54 11.28
CA GLU A 324 -26.28 -6.39 10.57
C GLU A 324 -25.56 -7.35 11.53
N ALA A 325 -25.32 -6.93 12.78
CA ALA A 325 -24.81 -7.83 13.83
C ALA A 325 -25.74 -9.00 14.09
N GLU A 326 -27.06 -8.79 14.14
CA GLU A 326 -28.04 -9.86 14.28
C GLU A 326 -27.94 -10.87 13.12
N ARG A 327 -27.80 -10.40 11.89
CA ARG A 327 -27.60 -11.26 10.71
C ARG A 327 -26.33 -12.10 10.82
N VAL A 328 -25.20 -11.47 11.18
CA VAL A 328 -23.93 -12.18 11.40
C VAL A 328 -24.04 -13.19 12.53
N GLY A 329 -24.75 -12.84 13.59
CA GLY A 329 -25.05 -13.73 14.71
C GLY A 329 -25.88 -14.94 14.29
N ASP A 330 -26.89 -14.76 13.43
CA ASP A 330 -27.72 -15.86 12.90
C ASP A 330 -26.87 -16.79 12.01
N GLU A 331 -25.99 -16.25 11.17
CA GLU A 331 -25.05 -17.06 10.38
C GLU A 331 -24.16 -17.92 11.29
N LEU A 332 -23.57 -17.34 12.33
CA LEU A 332 -22.75 -18.10 13.28
C LEU A 332 -23.58 -19.17 14.01
N ARG A 333 -24.81 -18.85 14.46
CA ARG A 333 -25.72 -19.83 15.07
C ARG A 333 -26.04 -20.98 14.12
N GLN A 334 -26.28 -20.69 12.85
CA GLN A 334 -26.49 -21.71 11.83
C GLN A 334 -25.27 -22.61 11.67
N HIS A 335 -24.05 -22.02 11.57
CA HIS A 335 -22.81 -22.81 11.46
C HIS A 335 -22.59 -23.70 12.69
N ILE A 336 -22.87 -23.23 13.91
CA ILE A 336 -22.82 -24.02 15.13
C ILE A 336 -23.81 -25.20 15.08
N ARG A 337 -25.03 -25.01 14.56
CA ARG A 337 -26.03 -26.06 14.45
C ARG A 337 -25.70 -27.11 13.39
N THR A 338 -25.06 -26.72 12.32
CA THR A 338 -24.84 -27.59 11.15
C THR A 338 -23.47 -28.26 11.12
N ASN A 339 -22.49 -27.75 11.88
CA ASN A 339 -21.13 -28.27 11.90
C ASN A 339 -20.71 -28.63 13.34
N PRO A 340 -20.59 -29.92 13.69
CA PRO A 340 -20.20 -30.33 15.03
C PRO A 340 -18.83 -29.88 15.49
N TYR A 341 -17.88 -29.71 14.57
CA TYR A 341 -16.54 -29.20 14.89
C TYR A 341 -16.59 -27.72 15.27
N ILE A 342 -17.40 -26.93 14.56
CA ILE A 342 -17.61 -25.52 14.92
C ILE A 342 -18.31 -25.42 16.27
N ALA A 343 -19.30 -26.28 16.54
CA ALA A 343 -20.01 -26.32 17.81
C ALA A 343 -19.06 -26.62 18.99
N GLU A 344 -18.20 -27.62 18.84
CA GLU A 344 -17.19 -27.96 19.84
C GLU A 344 -16.24 -26.79 20.12
N GLN A 345 -15.67 -26.21 19.07
CA GLN A 345 -14.75 -25.08 19.22
C GLN A 345 -15.45 -23.85 19.83
N PHE A 346 -16.68 -23.55 19.40
CA PHE A 346 -17.45 -22.46 20.00
C PHE A 346 -17.67 -22.68 21.49
N HIS A 347 -18.07 -23.90 21.91
CA HIS A 347 -18.26 -24.22 23.33
C HIS A 347 -16.97 -23.97 24.13
N ASN A 348 -15.82 -24.36 23.60
CA ASN A 348 -14.53 -24.21 24.25
C ASN A 348 -14.05 -22.76 24.32
N LEU A 349 -14.39 -21.94 23.31
CA LEU A 349 -13.84 -20.60 23.12
C LEU A 349 -14.77 -19.46 23.53
N ARG A 350 -16.07 -19.73 23.80
CA ARG A 350 -17.09 -18.68 24.03
C ARG A 350 -16.68 -17.68 25.13
N TYR A 351 -16.06 -18.14 26.21
CA TYR A 351 -15.56 -17.27 27.28
C TYR A 351 -14.41 -16.38 26.80
N LEU A 352 -13.45 -16.96 26.09
CA LEU A 352 -12.31 -16.23 25.53
C LEU A 352 -12.75 -15.21 24.49
N CYS A 353 -13.82 -15.52 23.74
CA CYS A 353 -14.39 -14.65 22.72
C CYS A 353 -15.45 -13.68 23.29
N ARG A 354 -15.68 -13.63 24.61
CA ARG A 354 -16.73 -12.79 25.24
C ARG A 354 -18.14 -13.02 24.69
N MET A 355 -18.44 -14.27 24.32
CA MET A 355 -19.68 -14.69 23.67
C MET A 355 -20.57 -15.52 24.61
N ASP A 356 -20.39 -15.39 25.93
CA ASP A 356 -21.10 -16.21 26.92
C ASP A 356 -22.61 -16.14 26.80
N HIS A 357 -23.14 -14.97 26.45
CA HIS A 357 -24.58 -14.74 26.33
C HIS A 357 -25.14 -14.98 24.92
N PHE A 358 -24.27 -15.32 23.95
CA PHE A 358 -24.63 -15.39 22.53
C PHE A 358 -25.68 -16.49 22.22
N LEU A 359 -25.65 -17.60 22.95
CA LEU A 359 -26.57 -18.73 22.75
C LEU A 359 -27.86 -18.63 23.59
N LEU A 360 -27.99 -17.61 24.44
CA LEU A 360 -29.15 -17.45 25.31
C LEU A 360 -30.36 -16.74 24.65
N ASN A 361 -30.14 -16.22 23.46
CA ASN A 361 -31.14 -15.62 22.58
C ASN A 361 -31.30 -16.46 21.30
#